data_698d412094cb6f4d4ede9ed4c5ddba9f
#
_entry.id   698d412094cb6f4d4ede9ed4c5ddba9f
#
_cell.length_a   1.000
_cell.length_b   1.000
_cell.length_c   1.000
_cell.angle_alpha   90.00
_cell.angle_beta   90.00
_cell.angle_gamma   90.00
#
_symmetry.space_group_name_H-M   'P 1'
#
loop_
_entity.id
_entity.type
_entity.pdbx_description
1 polymer ?
#
loop_
_entity_poly.entity_id
_entity_poly.type
_entity_poly.pdbx_seq_one_letter_code
_entity_poly.pdbx_strand_id
1 'polypeptide(L)'
;LMISMDWSIPGRVRREVCYRADKITGPYEKKVILEHDFDGYGGVGQGCIIDSEEGDWYGVIFQDRGGIGRVPTLMPCRWVDGWPMLGDENGHVPLTMEKEIYPTENTKGILGSDDFNGEKLSLYWQWNHNPVDDKWSLTERPGYLRLETSRVVDNLYLAPNTITQRMEGPKCKATVSLDISNMKDGAVSYTHL
;
A
#
# COMPACT_ATOMS: atom_id res chain seq x y z
N LEU A 1 18.72 17.23 -2.78
CA LEU A 1 17.47 16.97 -3.50
C LEU A 1 16.40 16.46 -2.54
N MET A 2 15.16 16.85 -2.78
CA MET A 2 14.00 16.37 -2.06
C MET A 2 12.87 16.18 -3.09
N ILE A 3 12.25 14.99 -3.13
CA ILE A 3 11.07 14.77 -3.96
C ILE A 3 9.81 14.78 -3.11
N SER A 4 8.71 15.21 -3.69
CA SER A 4 7.44 15.33 -3.00
C SER A 4 6.27 15.38 -3.99
N MET A 5 5.13 14.95 -3.52
CA MET A 5 3.87 15.09 -4.24
C MET A 5 3.36 16.54 -4.20
N ASP A 6 2.83 17.01 -5.32
CA ASP A 6 2.20 18.33 -5.43
C ASP A 6 0.73 18.21 -5.91
N TRP A 7 -0.17 18.82 -5.12
CA TRP A 7 -1.60 18.96 -5.42
C TRP A 7 -2.04 20.43 -5.46
N SER A 8 -1.10 21.32 -5.53
CA SER A 8 -1.35 22.75 -5.30
C SER A 8 -2.23 23.43 -6.34
N ILE A 9 -2.61 22.76 -7.43
CA ILE A 9 -3.45 23.34 -8.48
C ILE A 9 -4.80 22.61 -8.51
N PRO A 10 -5.91 23.30 -8.13
CA PRO A 10 -7.25 22.72 -8.20
C PRO A 10 -7.58 22.16 -9.58
N GLY A 11 -8.17 20.96 -9.63
CA GLY A 11 -8.55 20.28 -10.87
C GLY A 11 -7.39 19.67 -11.68
N ARG A 12 -6.16 19.76 -11.21
CA ARG A 12 -5.02 19.04 -11.81
C ARG A 12 -4.74 17.72 -11.13
N VAL A 13 -4.17 16.85 -11.93
CA VAL A 13 -3.68 15.54 -11.56
C VAL A 13 -2.57 15.67 -10.51
N ARG A 14 -2.50 14.72 -9.61
CA ARG A 14 -1.33 14.53 -8.73
C ARG A 14 -0.07 14.42 -9.57
N ARG A 15 0.98 15.07 -9.14
CA ARG A 15 2.28 15.07 -9.80
C ARG A 15 3.41 14.96 -8.80
N GLU A 16 4.55 14.49 -9.27
CA GLU A 16 5.76 14.45 -8.48
C GLU A 16 6.63 15.66 -8.82
N VAL A 17 7.16 16.30 -7.79
CA VAL A 17 8.04 17.45 -7.92
C VAL A 17 9.36 17.20 -7.20
N CYS A 18 10.41 17.79 -7.71
CA CYS A 18 11.71 17.80 -7.06
C CYS A 18 12.08 19.21 -6.66
N TYR A 19 12.64 19.34 -5.47
CA TYR A 19 13.28 20.56 -4.97
C TYR A 19 14.77 20.33 -4.84
N ARG A 20 15.58 21.30 -5.29
CA ARG A 20 17.01 21.27 -5.10
C ARG A 20 17.53 22.59 -4.56
N ALA A 21 18.59 22.52 -3.75
CA ALA A 21 19.31 23.66 -3.22
C ALA A 21 20.75 23.26 -2.88
N ASP A 22 21.66 24.21 -2.82
CA ASP A 22 23.03 24.00 -2.35
C ASP A 22 23.10 23.86 -0.83
N LYS A 23 22.13 24.44 -0.12
CA LYS A 23 22.05 24.41 1.35
C LYS A 23 20.66 23.95 1.79
N ILE A 24 20.60 23.26 2.93
CA ILE A 24 19.33 22.79 3.51
C ILE A 24 18.35 23.93 3.83
N THR A 25 18.84 25.14 4.03
CA THR A 25 18.03 26.34 4.26
C THR A 25 17.53 26.99 2.97
N GLY A 26 17.91 26.48 1.79
CA GLY A 26 17.59 27.04 0.50
C GLY A 26 18.49 28.20 0.07
N PRO A 27 18.06 29.00 -0.90
CA PRO A 27 16.77 28.91 -1.62
C PRO A 27 16.63 27.63 -2.45
N TYR A 28 15.39 27.16 -2.59
CA TYR A 28 15.09 25.97 -3.36
C TYR A 28 14.56 26.30 -4.75
N GLU A 29 15.09 25.63 -5.75
CA GLU A 29 14.51 25.52 -7.07
C GLU A 29 13.52 24.36 -7.08
N LYS A 30 12.39 24.52 -7.80
CA LYS A 30 11.34 23.50 -7.94
C LYS A 30 11.16 23.11 -9.40
N LYS A 31 11.05 21.81 -9.67
CA LYS A 31 10.72 21.27 -10.99
C LYS A 31 9.70 20.13 -10.87
N VAL A 32 8.73 20.11 -11.77
CA VAL A 32 7.86 18.94 -11.96
C VAL A 32 8.68 17.86 -12.66
N ILE A 33 8.77 16.69 -12.06
CA ILE A 33 9.56 15.55 -12.56
C ILE A 33 8.70 14.41 -13.09
N LEU A 34 7.41 14.41 -12.76
CA LEU A 34 6.38 13.51 -13.31
C LEU A 34 5.01 14.16 -13.20
N GLU A 35 4.25 14.17 -14.30
CA GLU A 35 2.82 14.54 -14.30
C GLU A 35 2.13 13.66 -15.34
N HIS A 36 1.58 12.53 -14.90
CA HIS A 36 0.95 11.55 -15.78
C HIS A 36 -0.14 10.76 -15.07
N ASP A 37 -1.28 10.61 -15.72
CA ASP A 37 -2.31 9.63 -15.36
C ASP A 37 -1.85 8.25 -15.82
N PHE A 38 -2.15 7.22 -15.05
CA PHE A 38 -1.67 5.89 -15.34
C PHE A 38 -2.81 4.87 -15.27
N ASP A 39 -2.97 4.08 -16.33
CA ASP A 39 -3.88 2.93 -16.40
C ASP A 39 -5.34 3.30 -16.01
N GLY A 40 -5.81 4.46 -16.48
CA GLY A 40 -7.19 4.92 -16.26
C GLY A 40 -7.49 5.48 -14.87
N TYR A 41 -6.47 5.61 -14.01
CA TYR A 41 -6.58 6.25 -12.70
C TYR A 41 -5.86 7.61 -12.69
N GLY A 42 -6.14 8.42 -11.68
CA GLY A 42 -5.49 9.71 -11.51
C GLY A 42 -3.97 9.60 -11.29
N GLY A 43 -3.31 10.74 -11.23
CA GLY A 43 -1.86 10.86 -11.28
C GLY A 43 -1.08 10.06 -10.26
N VAL A 44 0.12 9.71 -10.65
CA VAL A 44 1.15 9.04 -9.86
C VAL A 44 1.95 10.10 -9.11
N GLY A 45 2.13 9.95 -7.82
CA GLY A 45 2.88 10.91 -6.99
C GLY A 45 3.11 10.40 -5.59
N GLN A 46 4.18 10.82 -4.99
CA GLN A 46 4.74 10.44 -3.71
C GLN A 46 5.43 9.07 -3.73
N GLY A 47 6.71 9.08 -3.42
CA GLY A 47 7.54 7.88 -3.36
C GLY A 47 9.01 8.24 -3.22
N CYS A 48 9.85 7.46 -3.85
CA CYS A 48 11.30 7.65 -3.83
C CYS A 48 11.94 7.36 -5.19
N ILE A 49 13.18 7.77 -5.32
CA ILE A 49 14.08 7.33 -6.39
C ILE A 49 15.12 6.39 -5.79
N ILE A 50 15.49 5.39 -6.56
CA ILE A 50 16.48 4.38 -6.19
C ILE A 50 17.45 4.17 -7.37
N ASP A 51 18.64 3.74 -7.07
CA ASP A 51 19.62 3.27 -8.05
C ASP A 51 19.82 1.76 -7.93
N SER A 52 20.20 1.14 -9.04
CA SER A 52 20.63 -0.25 -9.07
C SER A 52 22.16 -0.35 -8.92
N GLU A 53 22.64 -1.56 -8.67
CA GLU A 53 24.10 -1.83 -8.62
C GLU A 53 24.79 -1.53 -9.97
N GLU A 54 24.05 -1.62 -11.08
CA GLU A 54 24.53 -1.29 -12.42
C GLU A 54 24.53 0.21 -12.72
N GLY A 55 23.99 1.02 -11.82
CA GLY A 55 23.95 2.48 -11.94
C GLY A 55 22.71 3.03 -12.64
N ASP A 56 21.74 2.20 -12.98
CA ASP A 56 20.43 2.63 -13.46
C ASP A 56 19.60 3.25 -12.36
N TRP A 57 18.81 4.26 -12.69
CA TRP A 57 17.94 4.94 -11.74
C TRP A 57 16.47 4.67 -12.03
N TYR A 58 15.69 4.52 -10.95
CA TYR A 58 14.27 4.24 -11.01
C TYR A 58 13.47 5.11 -10.04
N GLY A 59 12.25 5.42 -10.43
CA GLY A 59 11.23 5.95 -9.53
C GLY A 59 10.34 4.83 -9.02
N VAL A 60 10.11 4.79 -7.71
CA VAL A 60 9.10 3.94 -7.06
C VAL A 60 8.06 4.87 -6.47
N ILE A 61 7.06 5.19 -7.27
CA ILE A 61 6.07 6.23 -6.97
C ILE A 61 4.69 5.57 -6.94
N PHE A 62 3.86 5.86 -5.94
CA PHE A 62 2.57 5.20 -5.85
C PHE A 62 1.44 5.94 -6.58
N GLN A 63 0.40 5.19 -6.86
CA GLN A 63 -0.90 5.66 -7.35
C GLN A 63 -2.01 5.15 -6.42
N ASP A 64 -2.98 6.01 -6.11
CA ASP A 64 -4.15 5.60 -5.36
C ASP A 64 -5.08 4.78 -6.26
N ARG A 65 -5.43 3.57 -5.80
CA ARG A 65 -6.26 2.59 -6.51
C ARG A 65 -7.54 2.25 -5.73
N GLY A 66 -8.11 3.23 -5.03
CA GLY A 66 -9.35 3.03 -4.27
C GLY A 66 -9.21 2.00 -3.15
N GLY A 67 -10.08 1.00 -3.12
CA GLY A 67 -10.11 -0.01 -2.06
C GLY A 67 -8.85 -0.87 -1.92
N ILE A 68 -8.04 -1.01 -2.97
CA ILE A 68 -6.73 -1.67 -2.88
C ILE A 68 -5.62 -0.77 -2.34
N GLY A 69 -5.89 0.51 -2.18
CA GLY A 69 -4.99 1.47 -1.55
C GLY A 69 -3.94 2.04 -2.51
N ARG A 70 -2.75 2.24 -1.97
CA ARG A 70 -1.63 2.87 -2.66
C ARG A 70 -0.74 1.83 -3.30
N VAL A 71 -0.81 1.72 -4.61
CA VAL A 71 -0.05 0.74 -5.39
C VAL A 71 1.22 1.41 -5.93
N PRO A 72 2.42 0.95 -5.54
CA PRO A 72 3.67 1.46 -6.11
C PRO A 72 3.77 1.10 -7.59
N THR A 73 4.24 2.05 -8.39
CA THR A 73 4.62 1.86 -9.78
C THR A 73 6.12 2.01 -9.90
N LEU A 74 6.75 1.14 -10.68
CA LEU A 74 8.16 1.25 -11.03
C LEU A 74 8.29 1.92 -12.40
N MET A 75 9.21 2.88 -12.52
CA MET A 75 9.46 3.58 -13.78
C MET A 75 10.92 4.00 -13.91
N PRO A 76 11.43 4.22 -15.14
CA PRO A 76 12.78 4.76 -15.33
C PRO A 76 12.91 6.13 -14.69
N CYS A 77 14.12 6.45 -14.22
CA CYS A 77 14.50 7.79 -13.82
C CYS A 77 15.77 8.21 -14.60
N ARG A 78 15.69 9.36 -15.26
CA ARG A 78 16.78 9.89 -16.07
C ARG A 78 17.26 11.22 -15.51
N TRP A 79 18.56 11.39 -15.35
CA TRP A 79 19.13 12.64 -14.91
C TRP A 79 19.27 13.62 -16.08
N VAL A 80 18.53 14.71 -16.06
CA VAL A 80 18.56 15.78 -17.05
C VAL A 80 18.85 17.09 -16.36
N ASP A 81 19.99 17.72 -16.63
CA ASP A 81 20.46 18.97 -16.02
C ASP A 81 20.43 18.93 -14.47
N GLY A 82 20.77 17.77 -13.90
CA GLY A 82 20.77 17.54 -12.45
C GLY A 82 19.37 17.38 -11.83
N TRP A 83 18.33 17.08 -12.64
CA TRP A 83 16.99 16.77 -12.21
C TRP A 83 16.64 15.30 -12.50
N PRO A 84 16.06 14.57 -11.52
CA PRO A 84 15.66 13.18 -11.71
C PRO A 84 14.30 13.11 -12.43
N MET A 85 14.32 13.15 -13.75
CA MET A 85 13.10 13.08 -14.57
C MET A 85 12.57 11.65 -14.60
N LEU A 86 11.33 11.46 -14.17
CA LEU A 86 10.66 10.18 -14.05
C LEU A 86 9.85 9.82 -15.30
N GLY A 87 9.66 8.51 -15.51
CA GLY A 87 8.90 7.97 -16.64
C GLY A 87 9.77 7.70 -17.88
N ASP A 88 9.10 7.34 -18.96
CA ASP A 88 9.75 7.12 -20.26
C ASP A 88 10.25 8.44 -20.88
N GLU A 89 10.71 8.40 -22.13
CA GLU A 89 11.25 9.57 -22.84
C GLU A 89 10.22 10.72 -22.98
N ASN A 90 8.94 10.39 -22.93
CA ASN A 90 7.83 11.34 -23.01
C ASN A 90 7.33 11.78 -21.62
N GLY A 91 7.93 11.28 -20.54
CA GLY A 91 7.49 11.53 -19.16
C GLY A 91 6.25 10.73 -18.76
N HIS A 92 5.99 9.61 -19.44
CA HIS A 92 4.87 8.73 -19.14
C HIS A 92 5.31 7.57 -18.25
N VAL A 93 4.43 7.15 -17.34
CA VAL A 93 4.60 5.91 -16.58
C VAL A 93 4.41 4.74 -17.53
N PRO A 94 5.40 3.87 -17.75
CA PRO A 94 5.27 2.73 -18.65
C PRO A 94 4.37 1.66 -18.01
N LEU A 95 3.52 1.02 -18.81
CA LEU A 95 2.69 -0.10 -18.36
C LEU A 95 3.52 -1.35 -18.04
N THR A 96 4.57 -1.54 -18.83
CA THR A 96 5.52 -2.66 -18.70
C THR A 96 6.94 -2.13 -18.86
N MET A 97 7.88 -2.74 -18.17
CA MET A 97 9.30 -2.48 -18.31
C MET A 97 10.04 -3.80 -18.48
N GLU A 98 10.99 -3.83 -19.43
CA GLU A 98 11.97 -4.90 -19.46
C GLU A 98 13.04 -4.63 -18.39
N LYS A 99 13.15 -5.52 -17.45
CA LYS A 99 14.19 -5.52 -16.42
C LYS A 99 14.61 -6.96 -16.18
N GLU A 100 15.91 -7.18 -16.10
CA GLU A 100 16.41 -8.44 -15.55
C GLU A 100 15.95 -8.53 -14.09
N ILE A 101 15.04 -9.47 -13.84
CA ILE A 101 14.62 -9.80 -12.49
C ILE A 101 15.38 -11.06 -12.11
N TYR A 102 16.20 -10.95 -11.09
CA TYR A 102 16.81 -12.16 -10.49
C TYR A 102 15.67 -13.05 -9.99
N PRO A 103 15.57 -14.30 -10.46
CA PRO A 103 14.52 -15.20 -10.00
C PRO A 103 14.64 -15.35 -8.49
N THR A 104 13.66 -14.83 -7.77
CA THR A 104 13.53 -15.07 -6.34
C THR A 104 12.85 -16.41 -6.17
N GLU A 105 13.58 -17.42 -5.74
CA GLU A 105 12.99 -18.66 -5.26
C GLU A 105 12.07 -18.31 -4.08
N ASN A 106 10.81 -18.74 -4.16
CA ASN A 106 9.82 -18.59 -3.08
C ASN A 106 9.27 -17.18 -2.79
N THR A 107 8.87 -16.41 -3.77
CA THR A 107 7.98 -15.26 -3.53
C THR A 107 6.62 -15.77 -3.05
N LYS A 108 6.43 -15.84 -1.73
CA LYS A 108 5.08 -15.97 -1.16
C LYS A 108 4.35 -14.66 -1.41
N GLY A 109 3.14 -14.73 -1.95
CA GLY A 109 2.27 -13.56 -2.05
C GLY A 109 2.06 -12.90 -0.69
N ILE A 110 1.60 -11.65 -0.70
CA ILE A 110 1.24 -10.89 0.50
C ILE A 110 -0.14 -11.26 1.06
N LEU A 111 -0.83 -12.15 0.38
CA LEU A 111 -2.15 -12.68 0.72
C LEU A 111 -2.09 -14.18 0.90
N GLY A 112 -2.98 -14.72 1.72
CA GLY A 112 -3.10 -16.15 1.89
C GLY A 112 -4.39 -16.55 2.58
N SER A 113 -4.78 -17.79 2.37
CA SER A 113 -5.79 -18.45 3.20
C SER A 113 -5.16 -18.87 4.53
N ASP A 114 -5.97 -18.86 5.57
CA ASP A 114 -5.56 -19.30 6.91
C ASP A 114 -6.65 -20.18 7.49
N ASP A 115 -6.27 -21.35 7.94
CA ASP A 115 -7.15 -22.29 8.62
C ASP A 115 -7.06 -22.18 10.15
N PHE A 116 -6.23 -21.23 10.63
CA PHE A 116 -6.03 -20.95 12.04
C PHE A 116 -5.61 -22.17 12.90
N ASN A 117 -4.90 -23.11 12.32
CA ASN A 117 -4.36 -24.27 13.03
C ASN A 117 -3.02 -23.98 13.71
N GLY A 118 -2.42 -22.84 13.44
CA GLY A 118 -1.14 -22.42 14.03
C GLY A 118 -1.29 -21.81 15.42
N GLU A 119 -0.22 -21.76 16.18
CA GLU A 119 -0.18 -21.08 17.49
C GLU A 119 -0.07 -19.55 17.37
N LYS A 120 0.27 -19.04 16.18
CA LYS A 120 0.43 -17.62 15.88
C LYS A 120 -0.31 -17.27 14.61
N LEU A 121 -0.83 -16.04 14.53
CA LEU A 121 -1.35 -15.49 13.30
C LEU A 121 -0.27 -15.46 12.23
N SER A 122 -0.62 -15.85 11.01
CA SER A 122 0.27 -15.71 9.87
C SER A 122 0.56 -14.25 9.56
N LEU A 123 1.66 -13.97 8.84
CA LEU A 123 2.05 -12.62 8.46
C LEU A 123 1.11 -11.96 7.44
N TYR A 124 0.12 -12.68 6.92
CA TYR A 124 -0.94 -12.12 6.09
C TYR A 124 -1.88 -11.21 6.87
N TRP A 125 -2.01 -11.41 8.18
CA TRP A 125 -2.94 -10.70 9.04
C TRP A 125 -2.32 -9.47 9.66
N GLN A 126 -3.11 -8.43 9.75
CA GLN A 126 -2.74 -7.17 10.39
C GLN A 126 -3.85 -6.73 11.32
N TRP A 127 -3.48 -6.32 12.53
CA TRP A 127 -4.39 -5.65 13.44
C TRP A 127 -4.58 -4.19 13.01
N ASN A 128 -5.82 -3.72 13.01
CA ASN A 128 -6.11 -2.31 12.72
C ASN A 128 -5.57 -1.38 13.81
N HIS A 129 -5.62 -1.84 15.06
CA HIS A 129 -5.06 -1.20 16.26
C HIS A 129 -4.31 -2.25 17.07
N ASN A 130 -3.66 -1.82 18.16
CA ASN A 130 -3.12 -2.77 19.11
C ASN A 130 -4.25 -3.65 19.65
N PRO A 131 -4.16 -4.97 19.56
CA PRO A 131 -5.21 -5.85 20.05
C PRO A 131 -5.32 -5.80 21.57
N VAL A 132 -6.48 -6.12 22.07
CA VAL A 132 -6.71 -6.44 23.49
C VAL A 132 -6.43 -7.95 23.61
N ASP A 133 -5.30 -8.30 24.21
CA ASP A 133 -4.72 -9.65 24.12
C ASP A 133 -5.59 -10.74 24.73
N ASP A 134 -6.35 -10.44 25.79
CA ASP A 134 -7.28 -11.35 26.44
C ASP A 134 -8.64 -11.49 25.71
N LYS A 135 -8.80 -10.87 24.54
CA LYS A 135 -10.02 -10.84 23.74
C LYS A 135 -9.87 -11.50 22.37
N TRP A 136 -8.84 -12.28 22.20
CA TRP A 136 -8.69 -13.12 21.01
C TRP A 136 -7.88 -14.40 21.33
N SER A 137 -8.08 -15.44 20.57
CA SER A 137 -7.37 -16.71 20.77
C SER A 137 -7.32 -17.55 19.49
N LEU A 138 -6.18 -18.23 19.27
CA LEU A 138 -6.03 -19.30 18.28
C LEU A 138 -6.06 -20.69 18.93
N THR A 139 -5.95 -20.76 20.26
CA THR A 139 -5.76 -22.04 20.97
C THR A 139 -7.00 -22.53 21.71
N GLU A 140 -7.96 -21.67 22.02
CA GLU A 140 -9.20 -22.09 22.68
C GLU A 140 -10.06 -23.03 21.82
N ARG A 141 -10.01 -22.84 20.49
CA ARG A 141 -10.67 -23.71 19.53
C ARG A 141 -9.74 -23.88 18.31
N PRO A 142 -8.94 -24.91 18.23
CA PRO A 142 -8.05 -25.18 17.11
C PRO A 142 -8.80 -25.12 15.77
N GLY A 143 -8.18 -24.50 14.76
CA GLY A 143 -8.82 -24.29 13.46
C GLY A 143 -9.75 -23.07 13.39
N TYR A 144 -9.78 -22.25 14.44
CA TYR A 144 -10.57 -21.00 14.48
C TYR A 144 -9.79 -19.87 15.12
N LEU A 145 -9.91 -18.69 14.54
CA LEU A 145 -9.59 -17.45 15.25
C LEU A 145 -10.81 -17.03 16.05
N ARG A 146 -10.70 -17.04 17.38
CA ARG A 146 -11.71 -16.49 18.28
C ARG A 146 -11.47 -14.99 18.47
N LEU A 147 -12.52 -14.21 18.29
CA LEU A 147 -12.54 -12.79 18.60
C LEU A 147 -13.68 -12.51 19.58
N GLU A 148 -13.39 -11.78 20.64
CA GLU A 148 -14.41 -11.35 21.62
C GLU A 148 -14.56 -9.83 21.54
N THR A 149 -15.81 -9.37 21.60
CA THR A 149 -16.10 -7.94 21.65
C THR A 149 -15.60 -7.36 22.97
N SER A 150 -14.70 -6.38 22.90
CA SER A 150 -14.12 -5.74 24.09
C SER A 150 -14.84 -4.46 24.48
N ARG A 151 -15.35 -3.71 23.52
CA ARG A 151 -16.13 -2.48 23.73
C ARG A 151 -17.02 -2.16 22.55
N VAL A 152 -18.08 -1.41 22.81
CA VAL A 152 -18.94 -0.83 21.77
C VAL A 152 -18.32 0.47 21.27
N VAL A 153 -18.29 0.69 19.98
CA VAL A 153 -17.74 1.87 19.32
C VAL A 153 -18.67 2.32 18.20
N ASP A 154 -18.57 3.60 17.83
CA ASP A 154 -19.47 4.20 16.84
C ASP A 154 -19.18 3.78 15.38
N ASN A 155 -17.98 3.28 15.12
CA ASN A 155 -17.60 2.84 13.78
C ASN A 155 -16.48 1.79 13.82
N LEU A 156 -16.32 1.07 12.71
CA LEU A 156 -15.36 -0.02 12.57
C LEU A 156 -13.90 0.42 12.75
N TYR A 157 -13.55 1.63 12.35
CA TYR A 157 -12.18 2.13 12.46
C TYR A 157 -11.70 2.27 13.90
N LEU A 158 -12.63 2.38 14.85
CA LEU A 158 -12.35 2.47 16.28
C LEU A 158 -12.45 1.12 17.00
N ALA A 159 -12.91 0.07 16.31
CA ALA A 159 -13.11 -1.23 16.92
C ALA A 159 -11.78 -1.93 17.22
N PRO A 160 -11.51 -2.28 18.48
CA PRO A 160 -10.35 -3.11 18.80
C PRO A 160 -10.56 -4.53 18.28
N ASN A 161 -9.47 -5.28 18.14
CA ASN A 161 -9.46 -6.65 17.62
C ASN A 161 -10.08 -6.78 16.21
N THR A 162 -9.98 -5.72 15.41
CA THR A 162 -10.26 -5.78 13.97
C THR A 162 -9.04 -6.28 13.25
N ILE A 163 -9.20 -7.38 12.52
CA ILE A 163 -8.14 -8.03 11.76
C ILE A 163 -8.37 -7.84 10.26
N THR A 164 -7.32 -7.60 9.52
CA THR A 164 -7.38 -7.28 8.09
C THR A 164 -6.33 -8.06 7.31
N GLN A 165 -6.59 -8.24 6.03
CA GLN A 165 -5.58 -8.61 5.03
C GLN A 165 -5.55 -7.55 3.94
N ARG A 166 -4.44 -7.49 3.22
CA ARG A 166 -4.35 -6.68 2.02
C ARG A 166 -5.25 -7.23 0.92
N MET A 167 -5.63 -6.37 0.01
CA MET A 167 -6.38 -6.75 -1.19
C MET A 167 -5.46 -6.74 -2.40
N GLU A 168 -5.66 -7.67 -3.32
CA GLU A 168 -5.11 -7.60 -4.67
C GLU A 168 -6.14 -6.99 -5.62
N GLY A 169 -5.66 -6.13 -6.50
CA GLY A 169 -6.49 -5.51 -7.51
C GLY A 169 -6.30 -6.13 -8.89
N PRO A 170 -7.12 -5.72 -9.87
CA PRO A 170 -8.29 -4.86 -9.73
C PRO A 170 -9.53 -5.57 -9.19
N LYS A 171 -9.49 -6.89 -9.04
CA LYS A 171 -10.60 -7.71 -8.52
C LYS A 171 -10.04 -8.75 -7.56
N CYS A 172 -10.67 -8.92 -6.43
CA CYS A 172 -10.37 -9.98 -5.48
C CYS A 172 -11.66 -10.61 -4.94
N LYS A 173 -11.52 -11.81 -4.36
CA LYS A 173 -12.59 -12.52 -3.69
C LYS A 173 -12.04 -13.11 -2.39
N ALA A 174 -12.73 -12.86 -1.30
CA ALA A 174 -12.48 -13.52 -0.02
C ALA A 174 -13.71 -14.36 0.37
N THR A 175 -13.46 -15.47 1.03
CA THR A 175 -14.52 -16.32 1.62
C THR A 175 -14.13 -16.60 3.06
N VAL A 176 -15.05 -16.34 3.98
CA VAL A 176 -14.85 -16.51 5.40
C VAL A 176 -15.94 -17.44 5.94
N SER A 177 -15.55 -18.43 6.73
CA SER A 177 -16.48 -19.23 7.52
C SER A 177 -16.59 -18.64 8.92
N LEU A 178 -17.79 -18.25 9.33
CA LEU A 178 -18.05 -17.62 10.62
C LEU A 178 -18.96 -18.50 11.48
N ASP A 179 -18.57 -18.73 12.73
CA ASP A 179 -19.44 -19.27 13.76
C ASP A 179 -19.99 -18.11 14.58
N ILE A 180 -21.27 -17.83 14.40
CA ILE A 180 -21.99 -16.72 15.04
C ILE A 180 -22.93 -17.20 16.16
N SER A 181 -22.84 -18.46 16.57
CA SER A 181 -23.78 -19.08 17.52
C SER A 181 -23.81 -18.38 18.89
N ASN A 182 -22.74 -17.70 19.27
CA ASN A 182 -22.63 -16.97 20.53
C ASN A 182 -22.73 -15.45 20.38
N MET A 183 -23.02 -14.94 19.18
CA MET A 183 -23.21 -13.51 18.96
C MET A 183 -24.53 -13.05 19.60
N LYS A 184 -24.48 -11.86 20.17
CA LYS A 184 -25.65 -11.18 20.74
C LYS A 184 -26.18 -10.13 19.79
N ASP A 185 -27.44 -9.73 19.95
CA ASP A 185 -28.03 -8.62 19.21
C ASP A 185 -27.15 -7.36 19.35
N GLY A 186 -26.88 -6.74 18.24
CA GLY A 186 -25.98 -5.57 18.17
C GLY A 186 -24.49 -5.89 17.97
N ALA A 187 -24.09 -7.17 18.04
CA ALA A 187 -22.75 -7.55 17.60
C ALA A 187 -22.70 -7.58 16.08
N VAL A 188 -21.66 -6.99 15.50
CA VAL A 188 -21.47 -6.87 14.05
C VAL A 188 -20.19 -7.57 13.64
N SER A 189 -20.29 -8.44 12.64
CA SER A 189 -19.15 -8.91 11.86
C SER A 189 -19.48 -8.68 10.38
N TYR A 190 -18.64 -7.91 9.70
CA TYR A 190 -18.82 -7.70 8.26
C TYR A 190 -17.48 -7.49 7.56
N THR A 191 -17.48 -7.71 6.26
CA THR A 191 -16.38 -7.34 5.38
C THR A 191 -16.65 -5.97 4.79
N HIS A 192 -15.73 -5.04 4.99
CA HIS A 192 -15.73 -3.76 4.32
C HIS A 192 -14.71 -3.79 3.18
N LEU A 193 -15.16 -3.51 1.96
CA LEU A 193 -14.35 -3.45 0.75
C LEU A 193 -14.13 -2.01 0.33
#